data_d257394af70662865950bb7a09b50e95
#
_entry.id   d257394af70662865950bb7a09b50e95
#
_cell.length_a   1.000
_cell.length_b   1.000
_cell.length_c   1.000
_cell.angle_alpha   90.00
_cell.angle_beta   90.00
_cell.angle_gamma   90.00
#
_symmetry.space_group_name_H-M   'P 1'
#
loop_
_entity.id
_entity.type
_entity.pdbx_description
1 polymer ?
#
loop_
_entity_poly.entity_id
_entity_poly.type
_entity_poly.pdbx_seq_one_letter_code
_entity_poly.pdbx_strand_id
1 'polypeptide(L)'
;MEGFIREDTIVEDAIYLSFKDSVICPICSNILINPVMCMKCQNVYCRKCIDEWSKKDNKCPNRCENPNYQRSLEKNNILSKLKFKCQKCGEEIFYDNVKSHKDSCKPNDNSLKNDNNVEDNNPRRKRMKRIKKDEIEKMEKKDKLAHITSKNN
;
A
#
# COMPACT_ATOMS: atom_id res chain seq x y z
N MET A 1 -7.11 -8.03 -12.00
CA MET A 1 -6.06 -8.18 -10.98
C MET A 1 -5.53 -6.85 -10.45
N GLU A 2 -5.62 -5.78 -11.24
CA GLU A 2 -4.97 -4.49 -11.00
C GLU A 2 -5.38 -3.74 -9.71
N GLY A 3 -6.49 -4.06 -9.09
CA GLY A 3 -6.92 -3.40 -7.86
C GLY A 3 -6.63 -4.17 -6.56
N PHE A 4 -6.07 -5.37 -6.66
CA PHE A 4 -5.85 -6.25 -5.51
C PHE A 4 -4.37 -6.43 -5.16
N ILE A 5 -3.49 -6.41 -6.16
CA ILE A 5 -2.05 -6.56 -5.99
C ILE A 5 -1.42 -5.18 -6.08
N ARG A 6 -1.37 -4.49 -4.96
CA ARG A 6 -0.74 -3.18 -4.80
C ARG A 6 0.30 -3.25 -3.70
N GLU A 7 1.24 -2.32 -3.71
CA GLU A 7 2.28 -2.25 -2.68
C GLU A 7 1.68 -2.03 -1.28
N ASP A 8 0.60 -1.24 -1.19
CA ASP A 8 -0.12 -0.96 0.07
C ASP A 8 -0.94 -2.14 0.62
N THR A 9 -1.15 -3.20 -0.16
CA THR A 9 -1.85 -4.41 0.27
C THR A 9 -0.92 -5.56 0.61
N ILE A 10 0.39 -5.41 0.40
CA ILE A 10 1.36 -6.46 0.68
C ILE A 10 1.57 -6.62 2.18
N VAL A 11 1.74 -7.87 2.62
CA VAL A 11 2.15 -8.16 3.99
C VAL A 11 3.66 -7.97 4.08
N GLU A 12 4.12 -6.99 4.84
CA GLU A 12 5.54 -6.71 5.05
C GLU A 12 6.16 -7.76 5.97
N ASP A 13 6.62 -8.86 5.37
CA ASP A 13 7.40 -9.89 6.03
C ASP A 13 8.87 -9.86 5.59
N ALA A 14 9.71 -10.72 6.19
CA ALA A 14 11.13 -10.81 5.86
C ALA A 14 11.38 -11.14 4.38
N ILE A 15 10.47 -11.89 3.74
CA ILE A 15 10.59 -12.27 2.33
C ILE A 15 10.37 -11.03 1.45
N TYR A 16 9.31 -10.28 1.71
CA TYR A 16 9.05 -9.04 0.96
C TYR A 16 10.18 -8.04 1.12
N LEU A 17 10.62 -7.77 2.35
CA LEU A 17 11.71 -6.82 2.62
C LEU A 17 13.01 -7.20 1.91
N SER A 18 13.30 -8.50 1.78
CA SER A 18 14.50 -8.99 1.06
C SER A 18 14.43 -8.79 -0.46
N PHE A 19 13.24 -8.71 -1.05
CA PHE A 19 13.05 -8.66 -2.50
C PHE A 19 12.28 -7.42 -2.99
N LYS A 20 11.97 -6.47 -2.12
CA LYS A 20 11.12 -5.30 -2.38
C LYS A 20 11.45 -4.63 -3.73
N ASP A 21 12.71 -4.24 -3.93
CA ASP A 21 13.12 -3.52 -5.14
C ASP A 21 13.05 -4.38 -6.42
N SER A 22 13.11 -5.71 -6.25
CA SER A 22 13.15 -6.66 -7.37
C SER A 22 11.77 -7.12 -7.85
N VAL A 23 10.71 -6.81 -7.12
CA VAL A 23 9.33 -7.21 -7.44
C VAL A 23 8.44 -6.05 -7.87
N ILE A 24 9.00 -4.85 -8.02
CA ILE A 24 8.30 -3.65 -8.51
C ILE A 24 8.50 -3.50 -10.03
N CYS A 25 7.42 -3.23 -10.75
CA CYS A 25 7.48 -2.93 -12.18
C CYS A 25 7.93 -1.49 -12.43
N PRO A 26 9.00 -1.24 -13.21
CA PRO A 26 9.48 0.13 -13.48
C PRO A 26 8.51 0.99 -14.29
N ILE A 27 7.55 0.39 -14.99
CA ILE A 27 6.58 1.12 -15.82
C ILE A 27 5.41 1.64 -15.00
N CYS A 28 4.82 0.80 -14.15
CA CYS A 28 3.61 1.16 -13.38
C CYS A 28 3.87 1.38 -11.89
N SER A 29 5.11 1.19 -11.43
CA SER A 29 5.52 1.32 -10.02
C SER A 29 4.67 0.50 -9.04
N ASN A 30 4.11 -0.61 -9.50
CA ASN A 30 3.34 -1.57 -8.71
C ASN A 30 4.04 -2.94 -8.72
N ILE A 31 3.56 -3.84 -7.85
CA ILE A 31 4.02 -5.22 -7.82
C ILE A 31 3.86 -5.86 -9.21
N LEU A 32 4.87 -6.64 -9.61
CA LEU A 32 4.90 -7.34 -10.89
C LEU A 32 3.71 -8.30 -11.05
N ILE A 33 3.00 -8.21 -12.17
CA ILE A 33 1.90 -9.10 -12.54
C ILE A 33 2.28 -9.81 -13.84
N ASN A 34 2.31 -11.16 -13.82
CA ASN A 34 2.77 -11.97 -14.93
C ASN A 34 4.12 -11.47 -15.46
N PRO A 35 5.20 -11.53 -14.65
CA PRO A 35 6.47 -10.92 -14.97
C PRO A 35 7.09 -11.46 -16.23
N VAL A 36 7.55 -10.54 -17.09
CA VAL A 36 8.32 -10.82 -18.30
C VAL A 36 9.63 -10.06 -18.27
N MET A 37 10.68 -10.73 -18.69
CA MET A 37 12.05 -10.20 -18.70
C MET A 37 12.48 -9.90 -20.13
N CYS A 38 13.08 -8.73 -20.35
CA CYS A 38 13.78 -8.43 -21.58
C CYS A 38 15.10 -9.21 -21.63
N MET A 39 15.27 -10.05 -22.64
CA MET A 39 16.45 -10.92 -22.77
C MET A 39 17.75 -10.16 -23.02
N LYS A 40 17.69 -8.88 -23.39
CA LYS A 40 18.87 -8.04 -23.63
C LYS A 40 19.37 -7.29 -22.39
N CYS A 41 18.48 -6.66 -21.65
CA CYS A 41 18.84 -5.89 -20.45
C CYS A 41 18.48 -6.58 -19.13
N GLN A 42 17.79 -7.72 -19.17
CA GLN A 42 17.34 -8.51 -18.02
C GLN A 42 16.35 -7.77 -17.09
N ASN A 43 15.90 -6.57 -17.46
CA ASN A 43 14.85 -5.88 -16.70
C ASN A 43 13.52 -6.58 -16.84
N VAL A 44 12.77 -6.62 -15.72
CA VAL A 44 11.50 -7.32 -15.61
C VAL A 44 10.35 -6.31 -15.50
N TYR A 45 9.27 -6.61 -16.21
CA TYR A 45 8.08 -5.76 -16.31
C TYR A 45 6.81 -6.61 -16.18
N CYS A 46 5.69 -5.98 -15.85
CA CYS A 46 4.40 -6.65 -16.01
C CYS A 46 4.13 -6.95 -17.49
N ARG A 47 3.55 -8.11 -17.82
CA ARG A 47 3.19 -8.47 -19.18
C ARG A 47 2.33 -7.37 -19.83
N LYS A 48 1.27 -6.93 -19.17
CA LYS A 48 0.38 -5.90 -19.70
C LYS A 48 1.10 -4.57 -19.96
N CYS A 49 1.99 -4.17 -19.07
CA CYS A 49 2.77 -2.93 -19.24
C CYS A 49 3.65 -2.98 -20.50
N ILE A 50 4.30 -4.11 -20.76
CA ILE A 50 5.10 -4.28 -21.98
C ILE A 50 4.23 -4.39 -23.23
N ASP A 51 3.10 -5.06 -23.17
CA ASP A 51 2.19 -5.16 -24.32
C ASP A 51 1.64 -3.76 -24.72
N GLU A 52 1.36 -2.90 -23.74
CA GLU A 52 0.95 -1.51 -23.97
C GLU A 52 2.11 -0.61 -24.43
N TRP A 53 3.30 -0.81 -23.87
CA TRP A 53 4.51 -0.09 -24.28
C TRP A 53 4.89 -0.40 -25.72
N SER A 54 4.89 -1.67 -26.13
CA SER A 54 5.26 -2.13 -27.47
C SER A 54 4.33 -1.62 -28.58
N LYS A 55 3.12 -1.16 -28.23
CA LYS A 55 2.22 -0.47 -29.19
C LYS A 55 2.69 0.95 -29.52
N LYS A 56 3.49 1.55 -28.63
CA LYS A 56 3.95 2.95 -28.75
C LYS A 56 5.39 3.04 -29.23
N ASP A 57 6.24 2.11 -28.81
CA ASP A 57 7.67 2.09 -29.12
C ASP A 57 8.13 0.65 -29.35
N ASN A 58 8.90 0.44 -30.42
CA ASN A 58 9.51 -0.85 -30.75
C ASN A 58 10.73 -1.19 -29.91
N LYS A 59 11.23 -0.25 -29.08
CA LYS A 59 12.35 -0.45 -28.15
C LYS A 59 11.81 -0.84 -26.76
N CYS A 60 12.61 -1.55 -25.98
CA CYS A 60 12.20 -1.78 -24.60
C CYS A 60 12.31 -0.46 -23.78
N PRO A 61 11.67 -0.36 -22.60
CA PRO A 61 11.77 0.82 -21.74
C PRO A 61 13.22 1.23 -21.40
N ASN A 62 14.13 0.26 -21.39
CA ASN A 62 15.57 0.46 -21.22
C ASN A 62 16.32 0.64 -22.58
N ARG A 63 15.59 1.06 -23.63
CA ARG A 63 16.11 1.40 -24.99
C ARG A 63 16.84 0.28 -25.73
N CYS A 64 16.65 -0.99 -25.35
CA CYS A 64 17.13 -2.11 -26.15
C CYS A 64 16.39 -2.16 -27.48
N GLU A 65 17.13 -2.25 -28.60
CA GLU A 65 16.55 -2.44 -29.93
C GLU A 65 16.12 -3.89 -30.13
N ASN A 66 15.03 -4.10 -30.87
CA ASN A 66 14.47 -5.44 -31.15
C ASN A 66 14.42 -6.31 -29.86
N PRO A 67 13.66 -5.89 -28.84
CA PRO A 67 13.59 -6.62 -27.57
C PRO A 67 12.88 -7.95 -27.74
N ASN A 68 13.37 -8.98 -27.07
CA ASN A 68 12.70 -10.27 -26.90
C ASN A 68 12.31 -10.40 -25.43
N TYR A 69 11.04 -10.71 -25.17
CA TYR A 69 10.50 -10.84 -23.80
C TYR A 69 10.14 -12.30 -23.51
N GLN A 70 10.66 -12.80 -22.40
CA GLN A 70 10.35 -14.14 -21.91
C GLN A 70 9.75 -14.07 -20.51
N ARG A 71 8.95 -15.08 -20.16
CA ARG A 71 8.39 -15.18 -18.82
C ARG A 71 9.52 -15.34 -17.80
N SER A 72 9.54 -14.52 -16.76
CA SER A 72 10.51 -14.63 -15.68
C SER A 72 10.02 -15.64 -14.63
N LEU A 73 10.53 -16.88 -14.69
CA LEU A 73 10.20 -17.92 -13.71
C LEU A 73 10.75 -17.57 -12.32
N GLU A 74 11.93 -16.99 -12.27
CA GLU A 74 12.55 -16.54 -11.01
C GLU A 74 11.64 -15.55 -10.26
N LYS A 75 11.18 -14.51 -10.94
CA LYS A 75 10.28 -13.52 -10.33
C LYS A 75 8.92 -14.10 -9.99
N ASN A 76 8.38 -15.03 -10.79
CA ASN A 76 7.17 -15.75 -10.41
C ASN A 76 7.36 -16.54 -9.11
N ASN A 77 8.48 -17.24 -8.94
CA ASN A 77 8.78 -18.02 -7.74
C ASN A 77 8.94 -17.14 -6.48
N ILE A 78 9.47 -15.92 -6.63
CA ILE A 78 9.52 -14.96 -5.53
C ILE A 78 8.11 -14.47 -5.21
N LEU A 79 7.36 -14.05 -6.22
CA LEU A 79 6.00 -13.52 -6.06
C LEU A 79 5.05 -14.54 -5.42
N SER A 80 5.14 -15.82 -5.76
CA SER A 80 4.28 -16.87 -5.18
C SER A 80 4.42 -17.01 -3.66
N LYS A 81 5.55 -16.57 -3.09
CA LYS A 81 5.80 -16.56 -1.64
C LYS A 81 5.26 -15.33 -0.93
N LEU A 82 4.91 -14.28 -1.68
CA LEU A 82 4.39 -13.04 -1.11
C LEU A 82 2.91 -13.18 -0.75
N LYS A 83 2.53 -12.53 0.35
CA LYS A 83 1.16 -12.48 0.84
C LYS A 83 0.60 -11.07 0.67
N PHE A 84 -0.69 -11.01 0.40
CA PHE A 84 -1.45 -9.77 0.23
C PHE A 84 -2.68 -9.79 1.13
N LYS A 85 -2.95 -8.67 1.78
CA LYS A 85 -4.14 -8.52 2.60
C LYS A 85 -5.32 -8.04 1.75
N CYS A 86 -6.41 -8.80 1.77
CA CYS A 86 -7.63 -8.40 1.09
C CYS A 86 -8.29 -7.23 1.80
N GLN A 87 -8.50 -6.11 1.12
CA GLN A 87 -9.16 -4.93 1.69
C GLN A 87 -10.66 -5.15 1.97
N LYS A 88 -11.29 -6.17 1.34
CA LYS A 88 -12.72 -6.46 1.53
C LYS A 88 -13.01 -7.38 2.72
N CYS A 89 -12.21 -8.44 2.89
CA CYS A 89 -12.43 -9.43 3.96
C CYS A 89 -11.31 -9.44 5.02
N GLY A 90 -10.19 -8.75 4.79
CA GLY A 90 -9.06 -8.70 5.71
C GLY A 90 -8.15 -9.93 5.68
N GLU A 91 -8.46 -10.94 4.86
CA GLU A 91 -7.72 -12.20 4.79
C GLU A 91 -6.36 -12.02 4.10
N GLU A 92 -5.32 -12.75 4.59
CA GLU A 92 -4.01 -12.81 3.96
C GLU A 92 -4.00 -13.92 2.89
N ILE A 93 -3.63 -13.55 1.67
CA ILE A 93 -3.72 -14.40 0.50
C ILE A 93 -2.40 -14.42 -0.23
N PHE A 94 -1.91 -15.61 -0.58
CA PHE A 94 -0.74 -15.74 -1.44
C PHE A 94 -1.01 -15.24 -2.85
N TYR A 95 0.03 -14.72 -3.50
CA TYR A 95 0.00 -14.16 -4.85
C TYR A 95 -0.78 -15.04 -5.84
N ASP A 96 -0.51 -16.36 -5.86
CA ASP A 96 -1.13 -17.28 -6.80
C ASP A 96 -2.65 -17.44 -6.58
N ASN A 97 -3.12 -17.25 -5.35
CA ASN A 97 -4.52 -17.40 -4.97
C ASN A 97 -5.33 -16.10 -5.10
N VAL A 98 -4.70 -14.95 -5.39
CA VAL A 98 -5.37 -13.67 -5.49
C VAL A 98 -6.50 -13.66 -6.52
N LYS A 99 -6.30 -14.33 -7.66
CA LYS A 99 -7.32 -14.39 -8.72
C LYS A 99 -8.55 -15.17 -8.27
N SER A 100 -8.37 -16.38 -7.75
CA SER A 100 -9.47 -17.23 -7.26
C SER A 100 -10.19 -16.62 -6.06
N HIS A 101 -9.44 -16.02 -5.13
CA HIS A 101 -10.03 -15.31 -4.00
C HIS A 101 -10.91 -14.14 -4.44
N LYS A 102 -10.48 -13.34 -5.42
CA LYS A 102 -11.26 -12.21 -5.93
C LYS A 102 -12.65 -12.63 -6.41
N ASP A 103 -12.74 -13.79 -7.05
CA ASP A 103 -14.00 -14.32 -7.60
C ASP A 103 -14.91 -14.90 -6.50
N SER A 104 -14.35 -15.35 -5.37
CA SER A 104 -15.06 -15.98 -4.23
C SER A 104 -15.11 -15.11 -2.96
N CYS A 105 -14.46 -13.95 -2.96
CA CYS A 105 -14.35 -13.08 -1.79
C CYS A 105 -15.71 -12.60 -1.28
N LYS A 106 -16.05 -12.95 -0.04
CA LYS A 106 -17.20 -12.40 0.68
C LYS A 106 -16.74 -11.22 1.53
N PRO A 107 -17.31 -10.01 1.37
CA PRO A 107 -16.99 -8.89 2.24
C PRO A 107 -17.30 -9.23 3.69
N ASN A 108 -16.40 -8.88 4.59
CA ASN A 108 -16.66 -9.03 6.02
C ASN A 108 -17.47 -7.81 6.46
N ASP A 109 -18.75 -7.99 6.80
CA ASP A 109 -19.67 -6.92 7.27
C ASP A 109 -19.14 -6.19 8.54
N ASN A 110 -18.12 -6.74 9.19
CA ASN A 110 -17.45 -6.12 10.33
C ASN A 110 -16.41 -5.03 9.95
N SER A 111 -16.09 -4.82 8.68
CA SER A 111 -15.13 -3.79 8.27
C SER A 111 -15.68 -2.35 8.30
N LEU A 112 -16.99 -2.18 8.51
CA LEU A 112 -17.64 -0.85 8.57
C LEU A 112 -17.89 -0.33 9.99
N LYS A 113 -17.36 -1.02 11.02
CA LYS A 113 -17.56 -0.60 12.42
C LYS A 113 -16.25 -0.54 13.19
N ASN A 114 -15.25 0.22 12.77
CA ASN A 114 -14.15 0.57 13.67
C ASN A 114 -13.23 1.69 13.14
N ASP A 115 -13.77 2.81 12.70
CA ASP A 115 -12.94 4.02 12.55
C ASP A 115 -13.03 4.98 13.76
N ASN A 116 -13.67 4.56 14.87
CA ASN A 116 -13.85 5.45 16.03
C ASN A 116 -13.35 4.93 17.37
N ASN A 117 -12.52 3.86 17.43
CA ASN A 117 -11.95 3.46 18.73
C ASN A 117 -10.59 2.76 18.60
N VAL A 118 -9.58 3.45 18.02
CA VAL A 118 -8.20 3.12 18.30
C VAL A 118 -7.88 3.82 19.63
N GLU A 119 -7.99 3.10 20.74
CA GLU A 119 -7.35 3.50 21.98
C GLU A 119 -5.84 3.56 21.72
N ASP A 120 -5.38 4.77 21.47
CA ASP A 120 -3.98 5.10 21.29
C ASP A 120 -3.25 4.90 22.64
N ASN A 121 -2.78 3.68 22.87
CA ASN A 121 -2.03 3.29 24.07
C ASN A 121 -0.58 3.79 24.06
N ASN A 122 -0.21 4.69 23.14
CA ASN A 122 1.10 5.31 23.11
C ASN A 122 1.22 6.35 24.25
N PRO A 123 2.05 6.12 25.27
CA PRO A 123 2.17 7.01 26.44
C PRO A 123 2.61 8.42 26.06
N ARG A 124 3.36 8.62 24.96
CA ARG A 124 3.78 9.94 24.49
C ARG A 124 2.60 10.73 23.89
N ARG A 125 1.69 10.10 23.17
CA ARG A 125 0.49 10.76 22.63
C ARG A 125 -0.56 11.06 23.69
N LYS A 126 -0.72 10.19 24.69
CA LYS A 126 -1.58 10.47 25.88
C LYS A 126 -1.10 11.71 26.63
N ARG A 127 0.22 11.89 26.79
CA ARG A 127 0.80 13.07 27.44
C ARG A 127 0.55 14.36 26.65
N MET A 128 0.69 14.34 25.31
CA MET A 128 0.41 15.50 24.47
C MET A 128 -1.08 15.89 24.44
N LYS A 129 -2.00 14.91 24.45
CA LYS A 129 -3.45 15.20 24.54
C LYS A 129 -3.84 15.81 25.89
N ARG A 130 -3.21 15.38 27.00
CA ARG A 130 -3.42 16.02 28.32
C ARG A 130 -2.95 17.45 28.34
N ILE A 131 -1.73 17.74 27.87
CA ILE A 131 -1.16 19.10 27.83
C ILE A 131 -2.06 20.04 27.04
N LYS A 132 -2.53 19.65 25.86
CA LYS A 132 -3.45 20.47 25.06
C LYS A 132 -4.80 20.72 25.75
N LYS A 133 -5.34 19.73 26.49
CA LYS A 133 -6.59 19.90 27.23
C LYS A 133 -6.43 20.89 28.38
N ASP A 134 -5.32 20.82 29.10
CA ASP A 134 -5.01 21.72 30.23
C ASP A 134 -4.77 23.15 29.74
N GLU A 135 -4.18 23.36 28.57
CA GLU A 135 -3.99 24.68 27.96
C GLU A 135 -5.32 25.30 27.52
N ILE A 136 -6.22 24.54 26.90
CA ILE A 136 -7.55 25.00 26.49
C ILE A 136 -8.36 25.41 27.73
N GLU A 137 -8.36 24.60 28.78
CA GLU A 137 -9.11 24.89 30.00
C GLU A 137 -8.59 26.12 30.75
N LYS A 138 -7.27 26.40 30.67
CA LYS A 138 -6.66 27.63 31.18
C LYS A 138 -7.07 28.87 30.38
N MET A 139 -7.17 28.75 29.06
CA MET A 139 -7.62 29.85 28.19
C MET A 139 -9.08 30.21 28.47
N GLU A 140 -9.97 29.21 28.56
CA GLU A 140 -11.39 29.44 28.85
C GLU A 140 -11.63 30.08 30.24
N LYS A 141 -10.83 29.74 31.23
CA LYS A 141 -10.89 30.36 32.58
C LYS A 141 -10.42 31.83 32.54
N LYS A 142 -9.43 32.15 31.69
CA LYS A 142 -8.89 33.49 31.56
C LYS A 142 -9.91 34.44 30.88
N ASP A 143 -10.61 33.95 29.86
CA ASP A 143 -11.64 34.70 29.14
C ASP A 143 -12.89 34.97 30.05
N LYS A 144 -13.27 33.97 30.86
CA LYS A 144 -14.35 34.18 31.84
C LYS A 144 -14.01 35.22 32.90
N LEU A 145 -12.75 35.29 33.34
CA LEU A 145 -12.29 36.25 34.33
C LEU A 145 -12.26 37.67 33.75
N ALA A 146 -11.85 37.85 32.49
CA ALA A 146 -11.85 39.13 31.80
C ALA A 146 -13.26 39.70 31.59
N HIS A 147 -14.26 38.84 31.40
CA HIS A 147 -15.65 39.24 31.23
C HIS A 147 -16.33 39.70 32.52
N ILE A 148 -15.85 39.26 33.70
CA ILE A 148 -16.38 39.68 35.00
C ILE A 148 -15.83 41.04 35.40
N THR A 149 -14.59 41.36 35.06
CA THR A 149 -13.97 42.66 35.40
C THR A 149 -14.47 43.80 34.55
N SER A 150 -15.02 43.56 33.35
CA SER A 150 -15.57 44.58 32.47
C SER A 150 -17.04 44.99 32.78
N LYS A 151 -17.72 44.32 33.72
CA LYS A 151 -19.10 44.64 34.15
C LYS A 151 -19.19 45.44 35.46
N ASN A 152 -18.05 45.75 36.10
CA ASN A 152 -18.01 46.48 37.36
C ASN A 152 -17.31 47.84 37.25
N ASN A 153 -17.37 48.47 36.06
CA ASN A 153 -16.94 49.85 35.87
C ASN A 153 -18.06 50.68 35.26
#